data_e6fb961121be80e7ca5443adeb97bbe4
#
_entry.id   e6fb961121be80e7ca5443adeb97bbe4
#
_cell.length_a   1.000
_cell.length_b   1.000
_cell.length_c   1.000
_cell.angle_alpha   90.00
_cell.angle_beta   90.00
_cell.angle_gamma   90.00
#
_symmetry.space_group_name_H-M   'P 1'
#
loop_
_entity.id
_entity.type
_entity.pdbx_description
1 polymer ?
#
loop_
_entity_poly.entity_id
_entity_poly.type
_entity_poly.pdbx_seq_one_letter_code
_entity_poly.pdbx_strand_id
1 'polypeptide(L)'
;MARHHVISTTACDVFFKLVAHHKSSLGARFDNMTVTFSADGQPVRGAALRDAKSGCELHRLAGQPDECWCCGYDEQLEFVSQANAPLAHADYHLTLSNGETWTGTTDAKGRTGCVASKREEQITMVEFFPQEDSLPCCFAAPVPVAPTAIILELQDVKTTDKDIDTSVKQVKIDSMARPLTQAEINMAWMIFEDAVDYSKVKIHKRPYLWLLQPKNTAMTPNGEMYFHESRFLDDFSNADNTERHWFIHEMVHIWQYQLKYPVAMRGAFRIGLDYKYVLSSERKLADYNMEAQGDLLADYYALKYLKDSSAMRQEQYANDQAVYEEVLNDFFINRKSEKNLPGGNIERTPLVDIP
;
A
#
# COMPACT_ATOMS: atom_id res chain seq x y z
N MET A 1 15.05 -34.78 -12.52
CA MET A 1 14.36 -35.88 -11.82
C MET A 1 13.28 -35.26 -10.97
N ALA A 2 12.00 -35.46 -11.27
CA ALA A 2 10.91 -35.01 -10.45
C ALA A 2 10.92 -35.79 -9.13
N ARG A 3 10.99 -35.07 -8.00
CA ARG A 3 10.87 -35.70 -6.68
C ARG A 3 9.39 -35.90 -6.39
N HIS A 4 8.96 -37.15 -6.37
CA HIS A 4 7.62 -37.50 -5.88
C HIS A 4 7.64 -37.47 -4.35
N HIS A 5 6.84 -36.55 -3.77
CA HIS A 5 6.57 -36.59 -2.36
C HIS A 5 5.15 -37.12 -2.14
N VAL A 6 5.06 -38.31 -1.59
CA VAL A 6 3.81 -38.85 -1.05
C VAL A 6 3.67 -38.28 0.35
N ILE A 7 2.66 -37.47 0.56
CA ILE A 7 2.37 -36.86 1.86
C ILE A 7 1.10 -37.51 2.38
N SER A 8 1.16 -38.13 3.54
CA SER A 8 0.00 -38.73 4.23
C SER A 8 -0.89 -37.71 4.93
N THR A 9 -0.80 -36.46 4.52
CA THR A 9 -1.51 -35.31 5.10
C THR A 9 -2.63 -34.86 4.17
N THR A 10 -3.59 -34.10 4.68
CA THR A 10 -4.73 -33.62 3.92
C THR A 10 -4.29 -32.60 2.85
N ALA A 11 -5.12 -32.38 1.84
CA ALA A 11 -4.87 -31.36 0.81
C ALA A 11 -4.76 -29.96 1.40
N CYS A 12 -5.49 -29.68 2.48
CA CYS A 12 -5.41 -28.42 3.21
C CYS A 12 -4.03 -28.24 3.88
N ASP A 13 -3.51 -29.27 4.55
CA ASP A 13 -2.17 -29.22 5.13
C ASP A 13 -1.08 -28.94 4.09
N VAL A 14 -1.19 -29.57 2.91
CA VAL A 14 -0.24 -29.34 1.82
C VAL A 14 -0.37 -27.92 1.27
N PHE A 15 -1.60 -27.44 1.11
CA PHE A 15 -1.82 -26.09 0.65
C PHE A 15 -1.14 -25.08 1.57
N PHE A 16 -1.38 -25.16 2.87
CA PHE A 16 -0.84 -24.20 3.83
C PHE A 16 0.66 -24.36 4.05
N LYS A 17 1.15 -25.59 4.23
CA LYS A 17 2.56 -25.83 4.52
C LYS A 17 3.47 -25.64 3.31
N LEU A 18 2.97 -25.85 2.11
CA LEU A 18 3.78 -25.80 0.89
C LEU A 18 3.40 -24.61 -0.02
N VAL A 19 2.13 -24.51 -0.41
CA VAL A 19 1.71 -23.53 -1.41
C VAL A 19 1.64 -22.13 -0.83
N ALA A 20 0.87 -21.92 0.24
CA ALA A 20 0.68 -20.60 0.84
C ALA A 20 1.99 -20.06 1.45
N HIS A 21 2.75 -20.92 2.13
CA HIS A 21 3.97 -20.51 2.85
C HIS A 21 5.19 -20.30 1.96
N HIS A 22 5.26 -20.98 0.82
CA HIS A 22 6.46 -20.96 -0.03
C HIS A 22 6.22 -20.44 -1.44
N LYS A 23 5.04 -19.92 -1.74
CA LYS A 23 4.68 -19.45 -3.08
C LYS A 23 5.68 -18.42 -3.62
N SER A 24 6.06 -17.46 -2.78
CA SER A 24 7.02 -16.42 -3.14
C SER A 24 8.46 -16.92 -3.22
N SER A 25 8.86 -17.86 -2.35
CA SER A 25 10.25 -18.34 -2.25
C SER A 25 10.60 -19.48 -3.20
N LEU A 26 9.61 -20.26 -3.63
CA LEU A 26 9.83 -21.42 -4.51
C LEU A 26 9.59 -21.10 -5.98
N GLY A 27 8.84 -20.07 -6.35
CA GLY A 27 8.65 -19.57 -7.70
C GLY A 27 8.63 -20.67 -8.78
N ALA A 28 9.59 -20.63 -9.71
CA ALA A 28 9.74 -21.60 -10.79
C ALA A 28 10.03 -23.06 -10.33
N ARG A 29 10.38 -23.28 -9.07
CA ARG A 29 10.58 -24.65 -8.55
C ARG A 29 9.25 -25.40 -8.45
N PHE A 30 8.12 -24.71 -8.31
CA PHE A 30 6.80 -25.34 -8.37
C PHE A 30 6.57 -26.07 -9.70
N ASP A 31 7.08 -25.56 -10.81
CA ASP A 31 6.87 -26.13 -12.15
C ASP A 31 7.38 -27.58 -12.25
N ASN A 32 8.34 -27.94 -11.39
CA ASN A 32 8.92 -29.28 -11.32
C ASN A 32 8.41 -30.10 -10.13
N MET A 33 7.46 -29.60 -9.37
CA MET A 33 6.90 -30.31 -8.20
C MET A 33 5.66 -31.12 -8.60
N THR A 34 5.49 -32.22 -7.91
CA THR A 34 4.31 -33.08 -8.00
C THR A 34 3.92 -33.50 -6.60
N VAL A 35 2.66 -33.33 -6.25
CA VAL A 35 2.12 -33.73 -4.93
C VAL A 35 0.94 -34.67 -5.15
N THR A 36 0.93 -35.75 -4.38
CA THR A 36 -0.18 -36.72 -4.33
C THR A 36 -0.69 -36.77 -2.88
N PHE A 37 -1.98 -36.56 -2.67
CA PHE A 37 -2.58 -36.42 -1.33
C PHE A 37 -3.06 -37.77 -0.75
N SER A 38 -3.34 -38.74 -1.62
CA SER A 38 -3.72 -40.10 -1.24
C SER A 38 -3.16 -41.10 -2.24
N ALA A 39 -3.17 -42.38 -1.88
CA ALA A 39 -2.72 -43.46 -2.78
C ALA A 39 -3.53 -43.49 -4.09
N ASP A 40 -4.80 -43.13 -4.04
CA ASP A 40 -5.74 -43.17 -5.16
C ASP A 40 -5.97 -41.81 -5.83
N GLY A 41 -5.33 -40.73 -5.31
CA GLY A 41 -5.46 -39.39 -5.83
C GLY A 41 -4.62 -39.16 -7.08
N GLN A 42 -5.13 -38.36 -8.01
CA GLN A 42 -4.37 -37.87 -9.15
C GLN A 42 -3.27 -36.92 -8.71
N PRO A 43 -2.07 -36.99 -9.26
CA PRO A 43 -0.99 -36.08 -8.90
C PRO A 43 -1.26 -34.68 -9.43
N VAL A 44 -1.20 -33.68 -8.53
CA VAL A 44 -1.26 -32.24 -8.88
C VAL A 44 0.16 -31.74 -9.16
N ARG A 45 0.36 -31.07 -10.30
CA ARG A 45 1.70 -30.74 -10.82
C ARG A 45 1.83 -29.26 -11.19
N GLY A 46 3.05 -28.75 -11.09
CA GLY A 46 3.51 -27.52 -11.68
C GLY A 46 2.61 -26.30 -11.39
N ALA A 47 2.14 -25.65 -12.46
CA ALA A 47 1.31 -24.47 -12.38
C ALA A 47 0.01 -24.69 -11.61
N ALA A 48 -0.63 -25.86 -11.75
CA ALA A 48 -1.87 -26.17 -11.03
C ALA A 48 -1.64 -26.21 -9.51
N LEU A 49 -0.48 -26.70 -9.05
CA LEU A 49 -0.10 -26.70 -7.65
C LEU A 49 0.21 -25.26 -7.18
N ARG A 50 0.99 -24.50 -7.95
CA ARG A 50 1.37 -23.12 -7.64
C ARG A 50 0.17 -22.19 -7.56
N ASP A 51 -0.78 -22.31 -8.48
CA ASP A 51 -1.87 -21.38 -8.66
C ASP A 51 -3.13 -21.75 -7.87
N ALA A 52 -3.12 -22.90 -7.18
CA ALA A 52 -4.20 -23.31 -6.30
C ALA A 52 -4.46 -22.24 -5.23
N LYS A 53 -5.74 -21.96 -4.98
CA LYS A 53 -6.19 -20.91 -4.06
C LYS A 53 -6.57 -21.46 -2.67
N SER A 54 -6.84 -22.77 -2.60
CA SER A 54 -7.23 -23.44 -1.36
C SER A 54 -6.86 -24.91 -1.35
N GLY A 55 -6.87 -25.52 -0.16
CA GLY A 55 -6.71 -26.96 -0.01
C GLY A 55 -7.86 -27.74 -0.66
N CYS A 56 -9.07 -27.19 -0.64
CA CYS A 56 -10.24 -27.78 -1.33
C CYS A 56 -10.04 -27.78 -2.84
N GLU A 57 -9.44 -26.73 -3.42
CA GLU A 57 -9.09 -26.71 -4.85
C GLU A 57 -8.04 -27.76 -5.19
N LEU A 58 -7.02 -27.92 -4.36
CA LEU A 58 -6.02 -28.99 -4.54
C LEU A 58 -6.66 -30.37 -4.47
N HIS A 59 -7.61 -30.57 -3.56
CA HIS A 59 -8.34 -31.83 -3.42
C HIS A 59 -9.16 -32.15 -4.69
N ARG A 60 -9.83 -31.14 -5.25
CA ARG A 60 -10.57 -31.26 -6.52
C ARG A 60 -9.64 -31.52 -7.70
N LEU A 61 -8.50 -30.80 -7.78
CA LEU A 61 -7.49 -31.01 -8.82
C LEU A 61 -6.87 -32.40 -8.75
N ALA A 62 -6.86 -33.02 -7.58
CA ALA A 62 -6.43 -34.40 -7.37
C ALA A 62 -7.49 -35.45 -7.77
N GLY A 63 -8.62 -35.00 -8.33
CA GLY A 63 -9.71 -35.90 -8.76
C GLY A 63 -10.43 -36.59 -7.60
N GLN A 64 -10.31 -36.05 -6.39
CA GLN A 64 -11.04 -36.55 -5.22
C GLN A 64 -12.47 -36.01 -5.26
N PRO A 65 -13.47 -36.77 -4.76
CA PRO A 65 -14.85 -36.31 -4.71
C PRO A 65 -14.97 -35.03 -3.86
N ASP A 66 -16.00 -34.22 -4.13
CA ASP A 66 -16.20 -32.88 -3.59
C ASP A 66 -16.27 -32.78 -2.06
N GLU A 67 -16.34 -33.89 -1.37
CA GLU A 67 -16.37 -33.96 0.09
C GLU A 67 -14.95 -33.97 0.68
N CYS A 68 -14.35 -32.79 0.80
CA CYS A 68 -13.23 -32.61 1.73
C CYS A 68 -13.78 -32.64 3.17
N TRP A 69 -13.88 -33.83 3.73
CA TRP A 69 -14.37 -34.04 5.11
C TRP A 69 -13.44 -33.50 6.21
N CYS A 70 -12.26 -33.02 5.83
CA CYS A 70 -11.33 -32.42 6.79
C CYS A 70 -11.73 -31.01 7.23
N CYS A 71 -12.54 -30.29 6.44
CA CYS A 71 -12.96 -28.92 6.73
C CYS A 71 -14.42 -28.73 6.31
N GLY A 72 -15.32 -28.55 7.28
CA GLY A 72 -16.74 -28.26 7.04
C GLY A 72 -17.02 -26.79 6.81
N TYR A 73 -16.12 -25.94 7.29
CA TYR A 73 -16.24 -24.48 7.29
C TYR A 73 -15.01 -23.87 6.65
N ASP A 74 -15.20 -22.83 5.87
CA ASP A 74 -14.09 -22.04 5.34
C ASP A 74 -14.45 -20.55 5.24
N GLU A 75 -13.45 -19.69 5.02
CA GLU A 75 -13.65 -18.28 4.76
C GLU A 75 -12.44 -17.72 4.03
N GLN A 76 -12.69 -16.88 3.03
CA GLN A 76 -11.66 -16.08 2.36
C GLN A 76 -11.91 -14.61 2.65
N LEU A 77 -10.90 -13.93 3.19
CA LEU A 77 -11.02 -12.51 3.49
C LEU A 77 -10.42 -11.67 2.37
N GLU A 78 -11.08 -10.59 2.03
CA GLU A 78 -10.59 -9.55 1.15
C GLU A 78 -10.41 -8.27 1.96
N PHE A 79 -9.17 -7.87 2.18
CA PHE A 79 -8.84 -6.65 2.91
C PHE A 79 -8.78 -5.48 1.95
N VAL A 80 -9.64 -4.51 2.17
CA VAL A 80 -9.74 -3.29 1.36
C VAL A 80 -9.78 -2.06 2.25
N SER A 81 -9.20 -0.97 1.74
CA SER A 81 -9.38 0.36 2.34
C SER A 81 -10.83 0.85 2.17
N GLN A 82 -11.19 1.95 2.83
CA GLN A 82 -12.48 2.61 2.63
C GLN A 82 -12.70 3.01 1.16
N ALA A 83 -11.65 3.38 0.45
CA ALA A 83 -11.67 3.69 -0.98
C ALA A 83 -11.72 2.43 -1.86
N ASN A 84 -11.95 1.23 -1.28
CA ASN A 84 -11.92 -0.08 -1.94
C ASN A 84 -10.55 -0.41 -2.59
N ALA A 85 -9.46 0.22 -2.17
CA ALA A 85 -8.13 -0.18 -2.62
C ALA A 85 -7.71 -1.47 -1.89
N PRO A 86 -7.28 -2.52 -2.61
CA PRO A 86 -6.91 -3.79 -2.02
C PRO A 86 -5.60 -3.71 -1.24
N LEU A 87 -5.50 -4.41 -0.12
CA LEU A 87 -4.24 -4.66 0.58
C LEU A 87 -3.51 -5.81 -0.11
N ALA A 88 -2.86 -5.51 -1.23
CA ALA A 88 -2.19 -6.49 -2.06
C ALA A 88 -0.79 -6.84 -1.56
N HIS A 89 -0.40 -8.12 -1.71
CA HIS A 89 0.95 -8.64 -1.45
C HIS A 89 1.47 -8.40 -0.03
N ALA A 90 0.56 -8.37 0.95
CA ALA A 90 0.89 -8.23 2.37
C ALA A 90 0.98 -9.61 3.03
N ASP A 91 2.08 -9.86 3.73
CA ASP A 91 2.24 -11.07 4.54
C ASP A 91 1.38 -10.96 5.79
N TYR A 92 0.64 -12.02 6.13
CA TYR A 92 -0.30 -12.02 7.24
C TYR A 92 -0.22 -13.28 8.11
N HIS A 93 -0.58 -13.12 9.39
CA HIS A 93 -0.99 -14.19 10.30
C HIS A 93 -2.44 -13.96 10.71
N LEU A 94 -3.28 -14.97 10.55
CA LEU A 94 -4.65 -15.00 11.07
C LEU A 94 -4.69 -15.90 12.29
N THR A 95 -5.45 -15.51 13.32
CA THR A 95 -5.70 -16.31 14.51
C THR A 95 -7.18 -16.61 14.62
N LEU A 96 -7.51 -17.89 14.81
CA LEU A 96 -8.86 -18.37 15.04
C LEU A 96 -9.18 -18.41 16.55
N SER A 97 -10.47 -18.47 16.88
CA SER A 97 -10.97 -18.58 18.26
C SER A 97 -10.48 -19.82 19.00
N ASN A 98 -10.16 -20.88 18.28
CA ASN A 98 -9.56 -22.10 18.84
C ASN A 98 -8.05 -22.03 19.05
N GLY A 99 -7.41 -20.89 18.72
CA GLY A 99 -5.97 -20.67 18.82
C GLY A 99 -5.16 -21.17 17.62
N GLU A 100 -5.79 -21.74 16.59
CA GLU A 100 -5.11 -22.07 15.35
C GLU A 100 -4.69 -20.80 14.60
N THR A 101 -3.51 -20.84 13.97
CA THR A 101 -2.96 -19.71 13.21
C THR A 101 -2.76 -20.10 11.75
N TRP A 102 -3.02 -19.14 10.88
CA TRP A 102 -2.90 -19.27 9.43
C TRP A 102 -2.01 -18.16 8.87
N THR A 103 -1.05 -18.51 8.05
CA THR A 103 -0.09 -17.55 7.47
C THR A 103 -0.16 -17.56 5.96
N GLY A 104 0.07 -16.42 5.34
CA GLY A 104 0.12 -16.30 3.89
C GLY A 104 0.43 -14.88 3.45
N THR A 105 0.34 -14.67 2.14
CA THR A 105 0.48 -13.35 1.51
C THR A 105 -0.81 -13.07 0.74
N THR A 106 -1.38 -11.87 0.88
CA THR A 106 -2.57 -11.48 0.14
C THR A 106 -2.29 -11.41 -1.37
N ASP A 107 -3.29 -11.72 -2.18
CA ASP A 107 -3.19 -11.61 -3.64
C ASP A 107 -3.28 -10.14 -4.12
N ALA A 108 -3.24 -9.91 -5.43
CA ALA A 108 -3.38 -8.57 -6.03
C ALA A 108 -4.72 -7.87 -5.74
N LYS A 109 -5.72 -8.62 -5.25
CA LYS A 109 -7.04 -8.11 -4.84
C LYS A 109 -7.14 -7.93 -3.33
N GLY A 110 -6.06 -8.14 -2.58
CA GLY A 110 -6.06 -8.08 -1.12
C GLY A 110 -6.68 -9.31 -0.46
N ARG A 111 -6.80 -10.45 -1.17
CA ARG A 111 -7.44 -11.66 -0.64
C ARG A 111 -6.44 -12.56 0.05
N THR A 112 -6.86 -13.11 1.16
CA THR A 112 -6.11 -14.18 1.86
C THR A 112 -6.23 -15.50 1.10
N GLY A 113 -5.44 -16.49 1.51
CA GLY A 113 -5.81 -17.89 1.28
C GLY A 113 -7.13 -18.22 1.98
N CYS A 114 -7.77 -19.30 1.54
CA CYS A 114 -8.98 -19.80 2.20
C CYS A 114 -8.61 -20.38 3.57
N VAL A 115 -9.16 -19.79 4.63
CA VAL A 115 -9.03 -20.27 6.01
C VAL A 115 -10.05 -21.36 6.21
N ALA A 116 -9.65 -22.53 6.67
CA ALA A 116 -10.55 -23.68 6.79
C ALA A 116 -10.52 -24.28 8.21
N SER A 117 -11.68 -24.74 8.68
CA SER A 117 -11.83 -25.30 10.02
C SER A 117 -12.83 -26.47 10.02
N LYS A 118 -12.77 -27.31 11.05
CA LYS A 118 -13.70 -28.44 11.24
C LYS A 118 -15.06 -28.02 11.80
N ARG A 119 -15.10 -26.86 12.44
CA ARG A 119 -16.28 -26.25 13.07
C ARG A 119 -16.30 -24.78 12.72
N GLU A 120 -17.44 -24.13 12.87
CA GLU A 120 -17.49 -22.67 12.80
C GLU A 120 -16.52 -22.09 13.84
N GLU A 121 -15.55 -21.31 13.37
CA GLU A 121 -14.55 -20.64 14.17
C GLU A 121 -14.57 -19.14 13.85
N GLN A 122 -14.37 -18.33 14.89
CA GLN A 122 -14.21 -16.90 14.70
C GLN A 122 -12.76 -16.60 14.30
N ILE A 123 -12.57 -15.76 13.30
CA ILE A 123 -11.27 -15.18 12.97
C ILE A 123 -11.14 -13.94 13.84
N THR A 124 -10.36 -14.06 14.93
CA THR A 124 -10.30 -13.05 15.99
C THR A 124 -9.29 -11.97 15.73
N MET A 125 -8.21 -12.30 15.02
CA MET A 125 -7.09 -11.40 14.84
C MET A 125 -6.41 -11.63 13.49
N VAL A 126 -5.92 -10.57 12.90
CA VAL A 126 -4.94 -10.62 11.83
C VAL A 126 -3.74 -9.76 12.17
N GLU A 127 -2.55 -10.32 11.98
CA GLU A 127 -1.29 -9.60 12.06
C GLU A 127 -0.72 -9.49 10.66
N PHE A 128 -0.33 -8.30 10.24
CA PHE A 128 0.38 -8.11 8.99
C PHE A 128 1.83 -7.74 9.27
N PHE A 129 2.72 -8.21 8.42
CA PHE A 129 4.15 -7.95 8.54
C PHE A 129 4.58 -7.04 7.39
N PRO A 130 5.06 -5.82 7.70
CA PRO A 130 5.63 -4.95 6.67
C PRO A 130 6.84 -5.62 6.04
N GLN A 131 6.88 -5.68 4.71
CA GLN A 131 8.11 -6.07 4.02
C GLN A 131 9.13 -4.94 4.18
N GLU A 132 10.40 -5.27 4.45
CA GLU A 132 11.47 -4.28 4.66
C GLU A 132 11.62 -3.29 3.49
N ASP A 133 11.23 -3.71 2.28
CA ASP A 133 11.28 -2.89 1.06
C ASP A 133 10.05 -2.00 0.85
N SER A 134 9.04 -2.04 1.73
CA SER A 134 7.79 -1.30 1.62
C SER A 134 7.74 -0.06 2.51
N LEU A 135 8.80 0.74 2.56
CA LEU A 135 8.76 2.01 3.25
C LEU A 135 7.80 2.98 2.55
N PRO A 136 6.90 3.67 3.28
CA PRO A 136 5.94 4.62 2.70
C PRO A 136 6.60 5.83 2.06
N CYS A 137 5.88 6.53 1.20
CA CYS A 137 6.43 7.60 0.38
C CYS A 137 6.92 8.82 1.15
N CYS A 138 6.54 9.03 2.41
CA CYS A 138 6.89 10.25 3.14
C CYS A 138 7.29 9.94 4.58
N PHE A 139 8.56 10.15 4.91
CA PHE A 139 9.10 9.98 6.25
C PHE A 139 9.25 11.32 6.97
N ALA A 140 8.62 11.47 8.12
CA ALA A 140 8.77 12.68 8.94
C ALA A 140 10.14 12.79 9.66
N ALA A 141 10.84 11.67 9.90
CA ALA A 141 12.22 11.63 10.44
C ALA A 141 12.82 10.23 10.32
N PRO A 142 14.15 10.09 10.23
CA PRO A 142 14.80 8.80 10.24
C PRO A 142 14.80 8.23 11.66
N VAL A 143 13.80 7.41 11.98
CA VAL A 143 13.84 6.57 13.17
C VAL A 143 14.00 5.13 12.69
N PRO A 144 15.08 4.44 13.01
CA PRO A 144 15.20 3.02 12.76
C PRO A 144 14.27 2.31 13.73
N VAL A 145 13.04 2.04 13.29
CA VAL A 145 12.11 1.19 14.02
C VAL A 145 12.08 -0.14 13.28
N ALA A 146 12.45 -1.21 13.97
CA ALA A 146 12.23 -2.56 13.47
C ALA A 146 10.76 -2.70 13.05
N PRO A 147 10.46 -3.38 11.93
CA PRO A 147 9.10 -3.56 11.47
C PRO A 147 8.30 -4.28 12.55
N THR A 148 7.40 -3.56 13.19
CA THR A 148 6.51 -4.13 14.21
C THR A 148 5.28 -4.67 13.48
N ALA A 149 4.93 -5.92 13.73
CA ALA A 149 3.69 -6.49 13.24
C ALA A 149 2.51 -5.60 13.63
N ILE A 150 1.59 -5.42 12.72
CA ILE A 150 0.41 -4.60 12.95
C ILE A 150 -0.76 -5.52 13.16
N ILE A 151 -1.39 -5.38 14.33
CA ILE A 151 -2.40 -6.28 14.84
C ILE A 151 -3.77 -5.63 14.66
N LEU A 152 -4.70 -6.38 14.06
CA LEU A 152 -6.12 -6.04 14.00
C LEU A 152 -6.93 -7.09 14.72
N GLU A 153 -7.72 -6.65 15.69
CA GLU A 153 -8.80 -7.44 16.22
C GLU A 153 -9.99 -7.39 15.26
N LEU A 154 -10.48 -8.54 14.85
CA LEU A 154 -11.62 -8.68 13.97
C LEU A 154 -12.87 -9.00 14.78
N GLN A 155 -13.94 -8.25 14.52
CA GLN A 155 -15.25 -8.51 15.13
C GLN A 155 -16.18 -9.09 14.07
N ASP A 156 -16.96 -10.09 14.46
CA ASP A 156 -17.99 -10.72 13.60
C ASP A 156 -17.45 -11.32 12.28
N VAL A 157 -16.18 -11.73 12.27
CA VAL A 157 -15.57 -12.44 11.16
C VAL A 157 -15.41 -13.90 11.56
N LYS A 158 -16.07 -14.80 10.87
CA LYS A 158 -16.04 -16.24 11.18
C LYS A 158 -16.00 -17.07 9.89
N THR A 159 -15.52 -18.29 10.03
CA THR A 159 -15.60 -19.30 8.98
C THR A 159 -17.07 -19.69 8.78
N THR A 160 -17.49 -19.81 7.53
CA THR A 160 -18.87 -20.11 7.14
C THR A 160 -18.95 -21.53 6.60
N ASP A 161 -20.09 -22.19 6.79
CA ASP A 161 -20.35 -23.48 6.20
C ASP A 161 -20.24 -23.36 4.68
N LYS A 162 -19.31 -24.09 4.08
CA LYS A 162 -18.99 -23.99 2.67
C LYS A 162 -20.11 -24.47 1.73
N ASP A 163 -21.11 -25.21 2.26
CA ASP A 163 -22.30 -25.61 1.53
C ASP A 163 -23.35 -24.49 1.46
N ILE A 164 -23.17 -23.45 2.30
CA ILE A 164 -24.12 -22.34 2.43
C ILE A 164 -23.59 -21.07 1.75
N ASP A 165 -22.30 -20.76 1.90
CA ASP A 165 -21.72 -19.53 1.38
C ASP A 165 -20.30 -19.75 0.80
N THR A 166 -20.13 -19.41 -0.48
CA THR A 166 -18.83 -19.44 -1.17
C THR A 166 -18.28 -18.03 -1.41
N SER A 167 -18.89 -17.02 -0.80
CA SER A 167 -18.49 -15.63 -1.01
C SER A 167 -17.21 -15.26 -0.27
N VAL A 168 -16.45 -14.34 -0.85
CA VAL A 168 -15.31 -13.70 -0.21
C VAL A 168 -15.82 -12.63 0.74
N LYS A 169 -15.51 -12.73 2.02
CA LYS A 169 -15.91 -11.74 3.01
C LYS A 169 -15.02 -10.50 2.94
N GLN A 170 -15.60 -9.39 2.54
CA GLN A 170 -14.89 -8.12 2.49
C GLN A 170 -14.82 -7.49 3.88
N VAL A 171 -13.61 -7.26 4.37
CA VAL A 171 -13.34 -6.55 5.62
C VAL A 171 -13.03 -5.10 5.28
N LYS A 172 -14.01 -4.24 5.51
CA LYS A 172 -13.85 -2.78 5.42
C LYS A 172 -13.51 -2.21 6.77
N ILE A 173 -12.68 -1.20 6.74
CA ILE A 173 -12.28 -0.51 7.93
C ILE A 173 -12.75 0.92 7.90
N ASP A 174 -13.47 1.28 8.94
CA ASP A 174 -13.93 2.63 9.14
C ASP A 174 -12.74 3.57 9.34
N SER A 175 -12.57 4.52 8.42
CA SER A 175 -11.63 5.60 8.58
C SER A 175 -12.40 6.85 9.03
N MET A 176 -12.05 7.40 10.18
CA MET A 176 -12.47 8.76 10.49
C MET A 176 -11.72 9.70 9.55
N ALA A 177 -12.41 10.18 8.52
CA ALA A 177 -11.90 11.17 7.60
C ALA A 177 -12.54 12.52 7.90
N ARG A 178 -11.75 13.60 7.80
CA ARG A 178 -12.24 14.97 7.84
C ARG A 178 -11.87 15.73 6.58
N PRO A 179 -12.66 16.75 6.19
CA PRO A 179 -12.23 17.70 5.17
C PRO A 179 -11.06 18.55 5.69
N LEU A 180 -10.45 19.31 4.81
CA LEU A 180 -9.51 20.37 5.19
C LEU A 180 -10.23 21.45 6.01
N THR A 181 -9.54 21.98 7.02
CA THR A 181 -9.99 23.20 7.69
C THR A 181 -9.79 24.41 6.78
N GLN A 182 -10.50 25.52 7.04
CA GLN A 182 -10.29 26.75 6.28
C GLN A 182 -8.85 27.27 6.40
N ALA A 183 -8.24 27.07 7.56
CA ALA A 183 -6.86 27.50 7.80
C ALA A 183 -5.85 26.64 7.03
N GLU A 184 -6.08 25.33 6.92
CA GLU A 184 -5.29 24.43 6.06
C GLU A 184 -5.44 24.78 4.57
N ILE A 185 -6.66 25.11 4.12
CA ILE A 185 -6.90 25.61 2.76
C ILE A 185 -6.12 26.90 2.52
N ASN A 186 -6.17 27.85 3.44
CA ASN A 186 -5.45 29.12 3.31
C ASN A 186 -3.93 28.88 3.25
N MET A 187 -3.42 27.95 4.04
CA MET A 187 -2.02 27.55 4.04
C MET A 187 -1.59 26.94 2.69
N ALA A 188 -2.35 26.01 2.17
CA ALA A 188 -2.10 25.38 0.86
C ALA A 188 -2.28 26.38 -0.30
N TRP A 189 -3.21 27.31 -0.18
CA TRP A 189 -3.47 28.34 -1.19
C TRP A 189 -2.23 29.20 -1.50
N MET A 190 -1.37 29.43 -0.52
CA MET A 190 -0.13 30.20 -0.72
C MET A 190 0.78 29.60 -1.79
N ILE A 191 0.68 28.29 -2.01
CA ILE A 191 1.49 27.55 -3.01
C ILE A 191 0.67 27.22 -4.27
N PHE A 192 -0.55 26.68 -4.09
CA PHE A 192 -1.30 26.04 -5.18
C PHE A 192 -2.39 26.93 -5.77
N GLU A 193 -2.80 28.00 -5.07
CA GLU A 193 -3.94 28.84 -5.46
C GLU A 193 -5.17 27.98 -5.85
N ASP A 194 -5.74 28.19 -7.03
CA ASP A 194 -6.89 27.45 -7.56
C ASP A 194 -6.51 26.19 -8.36
N ALA A 195 -5.24 25.77 -8.29
CA ALA A 195 -4.79 24.57 -8.98
C ALA A 195 -5.20 23.26 -8.28
N VAL A 196 -5.68 23.35 -7.03
CA VAL A 196 -6.21 22.24 -6.26
C VAL A 196 -7.68 22.45 -5.96
N ASP A 197 -8.50 21.44 -6.22
CA ASP A 197 -9.88 21.37 -5.76
C ASP A 197 -9.88 20.88 -4.30
N TYR A 198 -9.81 21.82 -3.36
CA TYR A 198 -9.73 21.54 -1.93
C TYR A 198 -10.97 20.84 -1.38
N SER A 199 -12.13 20.98 -2.05
CA SER A 199 -13.37 20.35 -1.61
C SER A 199 -13.35 18.82 -1.72
N LYS A 200 -12.46 18.30 -2.53
CA LYS A 200 -12.25 16.85 -2.75
C LYS A 200 -11.21 16.24 -1.83
N VAL A 201 -10.49 17.06 -1.08
CA VAL A 201 -9.40 16.59 -0.21
C VAL A 201 -9.94 16.17 1.13
N LYS A 202 -9.57 14.99 1.58
CA LYS A 202 -9.85 14.48 2.93
C LYS A 202 -8.58 14.07 3.62
N ILE A 203 -8.57 14.20 4.94
CA ILE A 203 -7.50 13.73 5.81
C ILE A 203 -8.05 12.59 6.68
N HIS A 204 -7.45 11.41 6.54
CA HIS A 204 -7.84 10.20 7.27
C HIS A 204 -6.97 10.02 8.51
N LYS A 205 -7.61 9.71 9.65
CA LYS A 205 -6.94 9.36 10.91
C LYS A 205 -6.45 7.91 10.92
N ARG A 206 -6.12 7.36 9.77
CA ARG A 206 -5.64 5.98 9.63
C ARG A 206 -4.68 5.86 8.46
N PRO A 207 -3.73 4.91 8.53
CA PRO A 207 -2.86 4.62 7.41
C PRO A 207 -3.64 4.19 6.16
N TYR A 208 -3.17 4.54 4.96
CA TYR A 208 -3.75 4.08 3.69
C TYR A 208 -3.58 2.57 3.49
N LEU A 209 -2.36 2.12 3.62
CA LEU A 209 -2.00 0.69 3.65
C LEU A 209 -2.13 0.15 5.08
N TRP A 210 -2.94 0.76 5.90
CA TRP A 210 -3.32 0.36 7.22
C TRP A 210 -2.21 -0.08 8.13
N LEU A 211 -1.49 -1.06 7.69
CA LEU A 211 -0.67 -1.95 8.44
C LEU A 211 0.77 -1.93 7.94
N LEU A 212 0.97 -1.44 6.72
CA LEU A 212 2.28 -1.32 6.10
C LEU A 212 2.82 0.12 6.15
N GLN A 213 2.00 1.07 6.61
CA GLN A 213 2.41 2.45 6.76
C GLN A 213 3.03 2.66 8.16
N PRO A 214 4.33 2.94 8.28
CA PRO A 214 4.95 3.23 9.57
C PRO A 214 4.29 4.41 10.30
N LYS A 215 4.37 4.41 11.64
CA LYS A 215 3.70 5.39 12.50
C LYS A 215 4.05 6.87 12.20
N ASN A 216 5.22 7.10 11.61
CA ASN A 216 5.73 8.45 11.34
C ASN A 216 5.65 8.81 9.84
N THR A 217 4.68 8.28 9.12
CA THR A 217 4.54 8.53 7.70
C THR A 217 3.13 8.93 7.34
N ALA A 218 3.00 9.71 6.26
CA ALA A 218 1.75 9.94 5.58
C ALA A 218 1.77 9.27 4.19
N MET A 219 0.62 9.10 3.60
CA MET A 219 0.48 8.63 2.23
C MET A 219 -0.66 9.38 1.55
N THR A 220 -0.44 9.78 0.29
CA THR A 220 -1.43 10.53 -0.49
C THR A 220 -1.64 9.87 -1.88
N PRO A 221 -2.05 8.60 -1.95
CA PRO A 221 -2.03 7.84 -3.19
C PRO A 221 -3.19 8.15 -4.15
N ASN A 222 -4.31 8.63 -3.63
CA ASN A 222 -5.59 8.77 -4.35
C ASN A 222 -6.21 10.17 -4.26
N GLY A 223 -5.41 11.19 -3.95
CA GLY A 223 -5.90 12.56 -3.78
C GLY A 223 -6.49 12.84 -2.40
N GLU A 224 -6.32 11.96 -1.44
CA GLU A 224 -6.66 12.11 -0.03
C GLU A 224 -5.44 11.75 0.83
N MET A 225 -5.29 12.38 1.99
CA MET A 225 -4.16 12.17 2.91
C MET A 225 -4.48 11.12 3.96
N TYR A 226 -3.52 10.26 4.28
CA TYR A 226 -3.66 9.19 5.27
C TYR A 226 -2.54 9.28 6.29
N PHE A 227 -2.89 9.63 7.52
CA PHE A 227 -1.96 9.72 8.64
C PHE A 227 -2.20 8.60 9.64
N HIS A 228 -1.13 8.07 10.22
CA HIS A 228 -1.27 7.21 11.40
C HIS A 228 -1.94 8.00 12.53
N GLU A 229 -2.72 7.34 13.40
CA GLU A 229 -3.47 7.99 14.48
C GLU A 229 -2.60 8.89 15.37
N SER A 230 -1.36 8.47 15.65
CA SER A 230 -0.41 9.24 16.47
C SER A 230 0.13 10.51 15.79
N ARG A 231 -0.11 10.68 14.49
CA ARG A 231 0.36 11.81 13.68
C ARG A 231 -0.78 12.60 13.05
N PHE A 232 -2.01 12.12 13.20
CA PHE A 232 -3.19 12.84 12.77
C PHE A 232 -3.42 14.06 13.66
N LEU A 233 -3.66 15.20 13.03
CA LEU A 233 -4.01 16.43 13.71
C LEU A 233 -5.39 16.90 13.23
N ASP A 234 -6.16 17.49 14.15
CA ASP A 234 -7.46 18.08 13.82
C ASP A 234 -7.30 19.33 12.94
N ASP A 235 -6.13 19.97 13.00
CA ASP A 235 -5.76 21.13 12.17
C ASP A 235 -4.23 21.27 12.09
N PHE A 236 -3.66 20.97 10.94
CA PHE A 236 -2.22 21.10 10.68
C PHE A 236 -1.74 22.55 10.64
N SER A 237 -2.64 23.52 10.39
CA SER A 237 -2.27 24.93 10.36
C SER A 237 -1.85 25.48 11.73
N ASN A 238 -2.29 24.82 12.80
CA ASN A 238 -1.94 25.16 14.18
C ASN A 238 -0.75 24.36 14.75
N ALA A 239 -0.17 23.48 13.94
CA ALA A 239 0.97 22.66 14.33
C ALA A 239 2.29 23.43 14.27
N ASP A 240 3.38 22.79 14.70
CA ASP A 240 4.72 23.33 14.50
C ASP A 240 5.09 23.42 12.99
N ASN A 241 6.19 24.09 12.70
CA ASN A 241 6.57 24.35 11.31
C ASN A 241 7.01 23.08 10.58
N THR A 242 7.47 22.06 11.28
CA THR A 242 7.82 20.75 10.69
C THR A 242 6.55 20.02 10.21
N GLU A 243 5.50 20.03 11.01
CA GLU A 243 4.20 19.43 10.63
C GLU A 243 3.52 20.21 9.50
N ARG A 244 3.63 21.56 9.51
CA ARG A 244 3.15 22.40 8.40
C ARG A 244 3.90 22.13 7.10
N HIS A 245 5.23 22.00 7.18
CA HIS A 245 6.05 21.59 6.04
C HIS A 245 5.57 20.24 5.49
N TRP A 246 5.39 19.26 6.37
CA TRP A 246 4.91 17.93 5.99
C TRP A 246 3.53 17.98 5.33
N PHE A 247 2.60 18.74 5.90
CA PHE A 247 1.29 18.94 5.28
C PHE A 247 1.39 19.52 3.86
N ILE A 248 2.24 20.51 3.63
CA ILE A 248 2.46 21.07 2.28
C ILE A 248 3.07 20.03 1.34
N HIS A 249 3.99 19.19 1.81
CA HIS A 249 4.53 18.08 1.03
C HIS A 249 3.40 17.13 0.56
N GLU A 250 2.51 16.73 1.45
CA GLU A 250 1.35 15.89 1.09
C GLU A 250 0.38 16.62 0.12
N MET A 251 0.23 17.93 0.26
CA MET A 251 -0.55 18.72 -0.68
C MET A 251 0.06 18.74 -2.10
N VAL A 252 1.38 18.61 -2.25
CA VAL A 252 2.01 18.43 -3.57
C VAL A 252 1.52 17.13 -4.22
N HIS A 253 1.41 16.04 -3.46
CA HIS A 253 0.89 14.78 -3.99
C HIS A 253 -0.60 14.87 -4.36
N ILE A 254 -1.41 15.66 -3.62
CA ILE A 254 -2.79 15.99 -4.00
C ILE A 254 -2.79 16.70 -5.37
N TRP A 255 -1.98 17.75 -5.51
CA TRP A 255 -1.85 18.51 -6.74
C TRP A 255 -1.42 17.62 -7.93
N GLN A 256 -0.39 16.79 -7.74
CA GLN A 256 0.07 15.83 -8.73
C GLN A 256 -1.06 14.87 -9.15
N TYR A 257 -1.78 14.31 -8.16
CA TYR A 257 -2.90 13.40 -8.40
C TYR A 257 -4.04 14.07 -9.18
N GLN A 258 -4.43 15.28 -8.82
CA GLN A 258 -5.50 16.01 -9.48
C GLN A 258 -5.13 16.40 -10.92
N LEU A 259 -3.85 16.55 -11.23
CA LEU A 259 -3.31 16.66 -12.57
C LEU A 259 -3.09 15.28 -13.26
N LYS A 260 -3.67 14.21 -12.70
CA LYS A 260 -3.64 12.83 -13.24
C LYS A 260 -2.26 12.17 -13.25
N TYR A 261 -1.33 12.64 -12.43
CA TYR A 261 -0.09 11.93 -12.22
C TYR A 261 -0.35 10.63 -11.41
N PRO A 262 0.21 9.47 -11.79
CA PRO A 262 -0.09 8.19 -11.15
C PRO A 262 0.67 8.02 -9.82
N VAL A 263 0.34 8.85 -8.83
CA VAL A 263 1.01 8.91 -7.53
C VAL A 263 1.04 7.53 -6.84
N ALA A 264 -0.08 6.84 -6.78
CA ALA A 264 -0.17 5.51 -6.16
C ALA A 264 0.77 4.48 -6.79
N MET A 265 0.82 4.43 -8.12
CA MET A 265 1.69 3.50 -8.84
C MET A 265 3.16 3.82 -8.66
N ARG A 266 3.51 5.11 -8.68
CA ARG A 266 4.91 5.57 -8.53
C ARG A 266 5.41 5.39 -7.09
N GLY A 267 4.55 5.61 -6.11
CA GLY A 267 4.86 5.34 -4.70
C GLY A 267 5.01 3.85 -4.38
N ALA A 268 4.33 2.95 -5.12
CA ALA A 268 4.46 1.50 -4.95
C ALA A 268 5.75 0.93 -5.60
N PHE A 269 6.23 1.56 -6.68
CA PHE A 269 7.46 1.17 -7.39
C PHE A 269 8.62 2.10 -7.03
N ARG A 270 9.15 1.96 -5.82
CA ARG A 270 10.18 2.83 -5.23
C ARG A 270 11.59 2.69 -5.78
N ILE A 271 11.80 1.93 -6.83
CA ILE A 271 13.13 1.75 -7.40
C ILE A 271 13.64 3.10 -7.93
N GLY A 272 14.55 3.71 -7.16
CA GLY A 272 15.29 4.91 -7.57
C GLY A 272 14.65 6.27 -7.23
N LEU A 273 13.68 6.34 -6.31
CA LEU A 273 13.20 7.62 -5.80
C LEU A 273 14.14 8.12 -4.70
N ASP A 274 14.97 9.10 -5.02
CA ASP A 274 15.77 9.82 -4.05
C ASP A 274 14.93 11.01 -3.51
N TYR A 275 14.81 11.10 -2.19
CA TYR A 275 14.19 12.24 -1.51
C TYR A 275 15.06 13.49 -1.54
N LYS A 276 16.38 13.28 -1.67
CA LYS A 276 17.30 14.38 -1.76
C LYS A 276 17.28 14.97 -3.18
N TYR A 277 16.97 16.22 -3.27
CA TYR A 277 17.11 16.97 -4.51
C TYR A 277 18.38 17.83 -4.51
N VAL A 278 18.89 18.12 -5.68
CA VAL A 278 19.94 19.12 -5.88
C VAL A 278 19.29 20.35 -6.47
N LEU A 279 19.21 21.43 -5.66
CA LEU A 279 18.67 22.71 -6.11
C LEU A 279 19.65 23.35 -7.11
N SER A 280 19.15 23.71 -8.30
CA SER A 280 19.95 24.32 -9.36
C SER A 280 19.05 25.19 -10.24
N SER A 281 19.48 26.39 -10.55
CA SER A 281 18.80 27.33 -11.47
C SER A 281 18.69 26.83 -12.92
N GLU A 282 19.47 25.81 -13.27
CA GLU A 282 19.41 25.15 -14.58
C GLU A 282 18.26 24.16 -14.70
N ARG A 283 17.60 23.84 -13.57
CA ARG A 283 16.50 22.88 -13.50
C ARG A 283 15.16 23.59 -13.36
N LYS A 284 14.12 22.89 -13.79
CA LYS A 284 12.72 23.25 -13.57
C LYS A 284 12.07 22.24 -12.65
N LEU A 285 10.90 22.57 -12.09
CA LEU A 285 10.16 21.67 -11.21
C LEU A 285 9.95 20.28 -11.85
N ALA A 286 9.67 20.22 -13.15
CA ALA A 286 9.46 18.97 -13.88
C ALA A 286 10.70 18.05 -13.96
N ASP A 287 11.89 18.56 -13.70
CA ASP A 287 13.14 17.78 -13.74
C ASP A 287 13.39 17.01 -12.42
N TYR A 288 12.52 17.20 -11.45
CA TYR A 288 12.56 16.50 -10.17
C TYR A 288 11.54 15.38 -10.13
N ASN A 289 11.87 14.30 -9.42
CA ASN A 289 10.92 13.21 -9.21
C ASN A 289 9.77 13.64 -8.28
N MET A 290 8.77 12.80 -8.13
CA MET A 290 7.55 13.05 -7.39
C MET A 290 7.81 13.50 -5.93
N GLU A 291 8.68 12.80 -5.22
CA GLU A 291 9.01 13.09 -3.82
C GLU A 291 9.89 14.33 -3.69
N ALA A 292 10.88 14.46 -4.57
CA ALA A 292 11.71 15.66 -4.61
C ALA A 292 10.90 16.93 -4.92
N GLN A 293 9.84 16.86 -5.72
CA GLN A 293 8.90 17.97 -5.91
C GLN A 293 8.15 18.29 -4.62
N GLY A 294 7.76 17.25 -3.85
CA GLY A 294 7.14 17.39 -2.54
C GLY A 294 8.00 18.19 -1.58
N ASP A 295 9.23 17.72 -1.38
CA ASP A 295 10.18 18.38 -0.49
C ASP A 295 10.59 19.78 -1.00
N LEU A 296 10.79 19.96 -2.30
CA LEU A 296 11.19 21.24 -2.88
C LEU A 296 10.13 22.35 -2.67
N LEU A 297 8.86 22.04 -2.90
CA LEU A 297 7.77 22.99 -2.67
C LEU A 297 7.51 23.25 -1.19
N ALA A 298 7.66 22.22 -0.35
CA ALA A 298 7.54 22.35 1.10
C ALA A 298 8.71 23.14 1.72
N ASP A 299 9.94 22.92 1.25
CA ASP A 299 11.12 23.71 1.65
C ASP A 299 10.97 25.18 1.24
N TYR A 300 10.50 25.43 0.01
CA TYR A 300 10.20 26.80 -0.40
C TYR A 300 9.13 27.45 0.47
N TYR A 301 8.08 26.70 0.85
CA TYR A 301 7.05 27.17 1.76
C TYR A 301 7.63 27.52 3.13
N ALA A 302 8.45 26.64 3.70
CA ALA A 302 9.11 26.89 4.99
C ALA A 302 10.00 28.14 4.93
N LEU A 303 10.79 28.28 3.89
CA LEU A 303 11.68 29.41 3.70
C LEU A 303 10.93 30.75 3.50
N LYS A 304 9.95 30.75 2.60
CA LYS A 304 9.27 31.99 2.19
C LYS A 304 8.19 32.44 3.15
N TYR A 305 7.37 31.52 3.63
CA TYR A 305 6.15 31.86 4.40
C TYR A 305 6.29 31.61 5.89
N LEU A 306 6.96 30.52 6.30
CA LEU A 306 7.23 30.27 7.72
C LEU A 306 8.42 31.06 8.24
N LYS A 307 9.36 31.45 7.37
CA LYS A 307 10.64 32.08 7.74
C LYS A 307 11.46 31.22 8.70
N ASP A 308 11.40 29.91 8.52
CA ASP A 308 12.01 28.92 9.39
C ASP A 308 12.73 27.86 8.56
N SER A 309 14.04 28.03 8.42
CA SER A 309 14.89 27.09 7.68
C SER A 309 15.06 25.76 8.41
N SER A 310 14.83 25.72 9.72
CA SER A 310 14.96 24.48 10.50
C SER A 310 13.84 23.48 10.18
N ALA A 311 12.73 23.93 9.59
CA ALA A 311 11.65 23.09 9.11
C ALA A 311 11.91 22.48 7.72
N MET A 312 12.95 22.94 7.01
CA MET A 312 13.30 22.45 5.68
C MET A 312 13.91 21.04 5.74
N ARG A 313 13.64 20.24 4.73
CA ARG A 313 14.34 18.94 4.53
C ARG A 313 15.79 19.13 4.11
N GLN A 314 16.08 20.18 3.34
CA GLN A 314 17.42 20.50 2.89
C GLN A 314 17.83 21.90 3.34
N GLU A 315 18.08 22.03 4.65
CA GLU A 315 18.46 23.26 5.32
C GLU A 315 19.69 23.94 4.68
N GLN A 316 20.53 23.18 3.97
CA GLN A 316 21.68 23.71 3.25
C GLN A 316 21.31 24.80 2.23
N TYR A 317 20.08 24.80 1.73
CA TYR A 317 19.58 25.79 0.78
C TYR A 317 18.80 26.92 1.43
N ALA A 318 18.96 27.13 2.73
CA ALA A 318 18.26 28.17 3.49
C ALA A 318 18.49 29.61 2.97
N ASN A 319 19.58 29.84 2.25
CA ASN A 319 19.90 31.15 1.68
C ASN A 319 19.61 31.26 0.18
N ASP A 320 19.04 30.23 -0.44
CA ASP A 320 18.90 30.11 -1.88
C ASP A 320 17.46 30.37 -2.37
N GLN A 321 16.69 31.24 -1.67
CA GLN A 321 15.30 31.53 -2.01
C GLN A 321 15.13 31.96 -3.47
N ALA A 322 16.06 32.73 -4.03
CA ALA A 322 16.03 33.16 -5.42
C ALA A 322 16.14 31.98 -6.38
N VAL A 323 16.96 30.95 -6.04
CA VAL A 323 17.10 29.74 -6.89
C VAL A 323 15.82 28.91 -6.84
N TYR A 324 15.16 28.80 -5.67
CA TYR A 324 13.82 28.19 -5.60
C TYR A 324 12.82 28.88 -6.52
N GLU A 325 12.80 30.22 -6.53
CA GLU A 325 11.89 31.01 -7.35
C GLU A 325 12.18 30.84 -8.86
N GLU A 326 13.44 30.66 -9.25
CA GLU A 326 13.82 30.33 -10.63
C GLU A 326 13.34 28.93 -11.05
N VAL A 327 13.59 27.93 -10.21
CA VAL A 327 13.15 26.52 -10.42
C VAL A 327 11.63 26.45 -10.52
N LEU A 328 10.91 27.20 -9.69
CA LEU A 328 9.45 27.19 -9.57
C LEU A 328 8.75 28.17 -10.51
N ASN A 329 9.49 28.95 -11.32
CA ASN A 329 8.92 30.00 -12.16
C ASN A 329 7.79 29.51 -13.07
N ASP A 330 8.01 28.42 -13.81
CA ASP A 330 7.00 27.88 -14.73
C ASP A 330 5.76 27.37 -13.96
N PHE A 331 5.96 26.80 -12.77
CA PHE A 331 4.88 26.39 -11.89
C PHE A 331 4.05 27.61 -11.44
N PHE A 332 4.68 28.68 -11.00
CA PHE A 332 3.97 29.89 -10.55
C PHE A 332 3.24 30.61 -11.72
N ILE A 333 3.75 30.51 -12.94
CA ILE A 333 3.06 31.06 -14.12
C ILE A 333 1.78 30.26 -14.42
N ASN A 334 1.83 28.93 -14.32
CA ASN A 334 0.67 28.07 -14.56
C ASN A 334 0.72 26.80 -13.72
N ARG A 335 0.14 26.86 -12.50
CA ARG A 335 0.10 25.74 -11.56
C ARG A 335 -0.74 24.54 -12.02
N LYS A 336 -1.64 24.76 -13.01
CA LYS A 336 -2.49 23.71 -13.60
C LYS A 336 -1.84 22.97 -14.75
N SER A 337 -0.64 23.35 -15.14
CA SER A 337 0.06 22.75 -16.28
C SER A 337 0.62 21.37 -15.92
N GLU A 338 0.22 20.34 -16.66
CA GLU A 338 0.82 18.99 -16.58
C GLU A 338 2.32 18.99 -16.91
N LYS A 339 2.84 20.04 -17.56
CA LYS A 339 4.27 20.19 -17.85
C LYS A 339 5.13 20.38 -16.60
N ASN A 340 4.52 20.75 -15.47
CA ASN A 340 5.19 20.87 -14.18
C ASN A 340 5.35 19.51 -13.47
N LEU A 341 4.63 18.48 -13.93
CA LEU A 341 4.72 17.14 -13.36
C LEU A 341 6.07 16.49 -13.62
N PRO A 342 6.49 15.50 -12.84
CA PRO A 342 7.76 14.79 -13.04
C PRO A 342 7.89 14.26 -14.47
N GLY A 343 8.95 14.63 -15.17
CA GLY A 343 9.18 14.26 -16.58
C GLY A 343 8.26 14.96 -17.60
N GLY A 344 7.51 15.97 -17.19
CA GLY A 344 6.58 16.71 -18.08
C GLY A 344 7.27 17.49 -19.22
N ASN A 345 8.57 17.77 -19.08
CA ASN A 345 9.38 18.40 -20.13
C ASN A 345 9.90 17.43 -21.20
N ILE A 346 9.77 16.11 -20.99
CA ILE A 346 10.12 15.11 -21.98
C ILE A 346 8.96 15.02 -22.96
N GLU A 347 9.16 15.45 -24.20
CA GLU A 347 8.19 15.19 -25.28
C GLU A 347 7.91 13.69 -25.31
N ARG A 348 6.69 13.31 -24.96
CA ARG A 348 6.24 11.93 -25.07
C ARG A 348 6.17 11.61 -26.55
N THR A 349 7.16 10.92 -27.08
CA THR A 349 7.05 10.29 -28.39
C THR A 349 5.77 9.43 -28.36
N PRO A 350 4.81 9.64 -29.27
CA PRO A 350 3.62 8.80 -29.32
C PRO A 350 4.08 7.33 -29.43
N LEU A 351 3.53 6.46 -28.61
CA LEU A 351 3.68 5.03 -28.79
C LEU A 351 3.19 4.73 -30.21
N VAL A 352 4.12 4.44 -31.09
CA VAL A 352 3.79 3.93 -32.42
C VAL A 352 3.17 2.56 -32.17
N ASP A 353 1.90 2.43 -32.48
CA ASP A 353 1.23 1.13 -32.51
C ASP A 353 2.07 0.22 -33.41
N ILE A 354 2.71 -0.77 -32.78
CA ILE A 354 3.40 -1.83 -33.52
C ILE A 354 2.30 -2.79 -33.99
N PRO A 355 2.23 -3.06 -35.29
CA PRO A 355 1.17 -3.86 -35.90
C PRO A 355 1.15 -5.33 -35.41
#